data_43c8aa86f3c41ee6b72db34f1ab9babc
#
_entry.id   43c8aa86f3c41ee6b72db34f1ab9babc
#
_cell.length_a   1.000
_cell.length_b   1.000
_cell.length_c   1.000
_cell.angle_alpha   90.00
_cell.angle_beta   90.00
_cell.angle_gamma   90.00
#
_symmetry.space_group_name_H-M   'P 1'
#
loop_
_entity.id
_entity.type
_entity.pdbx_description
1 polymer ?
#
loop_
_entity_poly.entity_id
_entity_poly.type
_entity_poly.pdbx_seq_one_letter_code
_entity_poly.pdbx_strand_id
1 'polypeptide(L)'
;AKTLAHTLKIELVGVSSLQALIPEQVEGLVIPVMDARRNNVYAGFYQSGQAVRPEAHLSLTEVLEMAGAANQPVTFVGEIAVFVEQIKVALPLAAIQPTLPDAAALGRIGLDLPAQSIHDFVPNYLKRVEAEENWLKTHQESSDSYIQRL
;
A
#
# COMPACT_ATOMS: atom_id res chain seq x y z
N ALA A 1 9.47 2.47 17.46
CA ALA A 1 9.69 1.00 17.27
C ALA A 1 11.19 0.66 17.28
N LYS A 2 12.03 1.19 16.37
CA LYS A 2 13.48 0.89 16.26
C LYS A 2 14.23 1.03 17.59
N THR A 3 14.05 2.14 18.31
CA THR A 3 14.71 2.39 19.60
C THR A 3 14.34 1.34 20.64
N LEU A 4 13.06 0.96 20.74
CA LEU A 4 12.59 -0.07 21.66
C LEU A 4 13.19 -1.44 21.31
N ALA A 5 13.11 -1.82 20.02
CA ALA A 5 13.67 -3.08 19.54
C ALA A 5 15.17 -3.18 19.83
N HIS A 6 15.93 -2.10 19.57
CA HIS A 6 17.36 -2.04 19.85
C HIS A 6 17.68 -2.16 21.36
N THR A 7 16.97 -1.39 22.20
CA THR A 7 17.21 -1.37 23.64
C THR A 7 16.84 -2.68 24.31
N LEU A 8 15.71 -3.27 23.91
CA LEU A 8 15.20 -4.52 24.48
C LEU A 8 15.79 -5.78 23.83
N LYS A 9 16.59 -5.61 22.76
CA LYS A 9 17.16 -6.72 21.96
C LYS A 9 16.11 -7.70 21.46
N ILE A 10 14.98 -7.16 20.99
CA ILE A 10 13.89 -7.92 20.37
C ILE A 10 13.84 -7.69 18.87
N GLU A 11 13.29 -8.64 18.15
CA GLU A 11 13.11 -8.54 16.70
C GLU A 11 12.16 -7.44 16.29
N LEU A 12 12.36 -6.89 15.09
CA LEU A 12 11.54 -5.89 14.48
C LEU A 12 10.98 -6.43 13.17
N VAL A 13 9.67 -6.31 13.00
CA VAL A 13 8.96 -6.73 11.78
C VAL A 13 8.21 -5.53 11.20
N GLY A 14 8.32 -5.35 9.90
CA GLY A 14 7.54 -4.34 9.16
C GLY A 14 6.32 -4.96 8.49
N VAL A 15 5.17 -4.35 8.70
CA VAL A 15 3.92 -4.75 8.05
C VAL A 15 3.39 -3.58 7.24
N SER A 16 2.86 -3.84 6.05
CA SER A 16 2.22 -2.81 5.25
C SER A 16 0.97 -2.27 5.95
N SER A 17 0.84 -0.94 5.99
CA SER A 17 -0.36 -0.29 6.50
C SER A 17 -1.59 -0.56 5.61
N LEU A 18 -1.41 -0.78 4.31
CA LEU A 18 -2.48 -1.20 3.41
C LEU A 18 -2.92 -2.64 3.71
N GLN A 19 -1.98 -3.54 3.93
CA GLN A 19 -2.29 -4.92 4.30
C GLN A 19 -3.06 -5.00 5.63
N ALA A 20 -2.74 -4.13 6.59
CA ALA A 20 -3.43 -4.07 7.88
C ALA A 20 -4.90 -3.58 7.80
N LEU A 21 -5.35 -3.09 6.64
CA LEU A 21 -6.75 -2.74 6.38
C LEU A 21 -7.59 -3.94 5.92
N ILE A 22 -6.97 -5.06 5.57
CA ILE A 22 -7.65 -6.22 4.99
C ILE A 22 -8.29 -7.03 6.10
N PRO A 23 -9.63 -7.23 6.08
CA PRO A 23 -10.30 -8.14 7.02
C PRO A 23 -9.88 -9.60 6.79
N GLU A 24 -9.92 -10.42 7.84
CA GLU A 24 -9.50 -11.83 7.77
C GLU A 24 -10.35 -12.69 6.82
N GLN A 25 -11.63 -12.35 6.65
CA GLN A 25 -12.58 -13.17 5.91
C GLN A 25 -13.10 -12.45 4.67
N VAL A 26 -12.19 -12.15 3.74
CA VAL A 26 -12.55 -11.57 2.44
C VAL A 26 -12.03 -12.47 1.32
N GLU A 27 -12.95 -12.90 0.46
CA GLU A 27 -12.64 -13.72 -0.73
C GLU A 27 -12.43 -12.86 -1.97
N GLY A 28 -11.74 -13.41 -2.96
CA GLY A 28 -11.47 -12.75 -4.24
C GLY A 28 -10.34 -11.75 -4.17
N LEU A 29 -10.41 -10.75 -5.04
CA LEU A 29 -9.44 -9.66 -5.09
C LEU A 29 -9.81 -8.58 -4.08
N VAL A 30 -8.94 -8.32 -3.13
CA VAL A 30 -9.10 -7.27 -2.12
C VAL A 30 -8.20 -6.11 -2.45
N ILE A 31 -8.77 -4.91 -2.49
CA ILE A 31 -8.05 -3.68 -2.81
C ILE A 31 -8.14 -2.73 -1.61
N PRO A 32 -7.15 -2.76 -0.70
CA PRO A 32 -7.04 -1.76 0.35
C PRO A 32 -6.67 -0.40 -0.26
N VAL A 33 -7.34 0.64 0.22
CA VAL A 33 -7.21 2.01 -0.26
C VAL A 33 -7.04 2.98 0.91
N MET A 34 -6.09 3.89 0.80
CA MET A 34 -5.94 5.07 1.65
C MET A 34 -5.96 6.33 0.78
N ASP A 35 -6.67 7.37 1.23
CA ASP A 35 -6.78 8.65 0.49
C ASP A 35 -5.42 9.37 0.44
N ALA A 36 -4.91 9.58 -0.76
CA ALA A 36 -3.68 10.33 -1.03
C ALA A 36 -3.93 11.75 -1.54
N ARG A 37 -5.18 12.23 -1.44
CA ARG A 37 -5.67 13.53 -1.91
C ARG A 37 -5.73 13.67 -3.45
N ARG A 38 -6.50 14.67 -3.92
CA ARG A 38 -6.62 15.01 -5.35
C ARG A 38 -6.99 13.81 -6.24
N ASN A 39 -7.94 12.99 -5.77
CA ASN A 39 -8.39 11.77 -6.45
C ASN A 39 -7.27 10.73 -6.70
N ASN A 40 -6.18 10.80 -5.90
CA ASN A 40 -5.16 9.76 -5.83
C ASN A 40 -5.33 8.95 -4.56
N VAL A 41 -4.84 7.73 -4.62
CA VAL A 41 -4.90 6.77 -3.52
C VAL A 41 -3.57 6.03 -3.37
N TYR A 42 -3.26 5.63 -2.15
CA TYR A 42 -2.35 4.51 -1.94
C TYR A 42 -3.18 3.25 -2.02
N ALA A 43 -2.81 2.34 -2.90
CA ALA A 43 -3.55 1.10 -3.12
C ALA A 43 -2.63 -0.11 -3.24
N GLY A 44 -3.14 -1.25 -2.83
CA GLY A 44 -2.56 -2.56 -3.05
C GLY A 44 -3.59 -3.51 -3.66
N PHE A 45 -3.13 -4.60 -4.24
CA PHE A 45 -3.98 -5.63 -4.81
C PHE A 45 -3.60 -6.96 -4.16
N TYR A 46 -4.53 -7.56 -3.43
CA TYR A 46 -4.28 -8.73 -2.61
C TYR A 46 -5.26 -9.86 -2.94
N GLN A 47 -4.75 -11.07 -2.91
CA GLN A 47 -5.55 -12.28 -3.04
C GLN A 47 -5.08 -13.30 -2.00
N SER A 48 -6.00 -13.84 -1.22
CA SER A 48 -5.68 -14.77 -0.14
C SER A 48 -4.59 -14.24 0.82
N GLY A 49 -4.64 -12.93 1.14
CA GLY A 49 -3.70 -12.26 2.04
C GLY A 49 -2.33 -11.92 1.44
N GLN A 50 -2.07 -12.32 0.20
CA GLN A 50 -0.80 -12.05 -0.50
C GLN A 50 -0.95 -10.96 -1.55
N ALA A 51 0.04 -10.08 -1.65
CA ALA A 51 0.06 -9.05 -2.68
C ALA A 51 0.26 -9.68 -4.07
N VAL A 52 -0.70 -9.46 -4.97
CA VAL A 52 -0.61 -9.90 -6.37
C VAL A 52 -0.05 -8.82 -7.29
N ARG A 53 0.06 -7.59 -6.79
CA ARG A 53 0.76 -6.45 -7.41
C ARG A 53 1.45 -5.62 -6.33
N PRO A 54 2.54 -4.94 -6.67
CA PRO A 54 3.17 -3.98 -5.74
C PRO A 54 2.19 -2.89 -5.32
N GLU A 55 2.28 -2.51 -4.05
CA GLU A 55 1.59 -1.33 -3.55
C GLU A 55 2.12 -0.07 -4.23
N ALA A 56 1.23 0.86 -4.54
CA ALA A 56 1.61 2.07 -5.26
C ALA A 56 0.72 3.27 -4.91
N HIS A 57 1.23 4.46 -5.23
CA HIS A 57 0.45 5.69 -5.30
C HIS A 57 -0.10 5.81 -6.73
N LEU A 58 -1.43 5.75 -6.88
CA LEU A 58 -2.13 5.70 -8.16
C LEU A 58 -3.28 6.69 -8.17
N SER A 59 -3.76 7.08 -9.34
CA SER A 59 -5.09 7.70 -9.45
C SER A 59 -6.18 6.65 -9.17
N LEU A 60 -7.31 7.09 -8.63
CA LEU A 60 -8.45 6.20 -8.42
C LEU A 60 -8.90 5.56 -9.76
N THR A 61 -8.84 6.32 -10.85
CA THR A 61 -9.20 5.83 -12.19
C THR A 61 -8.35 4.61 -12.61
N GLU A 62 -7.03 4.69 -12.45
CA GLU A 62 -6.13 3.56 -12.72
C GLU A 62 -6.46 2.33 -11.88
N VAL A 63 -6.77 2.54 -10.59
CA VAL A 63 -7.15 1.44 -9.69
C VAL A 63 -8.46 0.79 -10.15
N LEU A 64 -9.46 1.58 -10.56
CA LEU A 64 -10.74 1.07 -11.07
C LEU A 64 -10.58 0.30 -12.38
N GLU A 65 -9.75 0.79 -13.30
CA GLU A 65 -9.43 0.09 -14.55
C GLU A 65 -8.75 -1.26 -14.30
N MET A 66 -7.74 -1.27 -13.42
CA MET A 66 -7.04 -2.51 -13.04
C MET A 66 -7.97 -3.50 -12.32
N ALA A 67 -8.86 -3.01 -11.47
CA ALA A 67 -9.84 -3.82 -10.77
C ALA A 67 -10.86 -4.43 -11.74
N GLY A 68 -11.34 -3.65 -12.71
CA GLY A 68 -12.28 -4.09 -13.74
C GLY A 68 -11.69 -5.17 -14.67
N ALA A 69 -10.39 -5.09 -14.94
CA ALA A 69 -9.69 -6.07 -15.76
C ALA A 69 -9.45 -7.42 -15.04
N ALA A 70 -9.68 -7.50 -13.73
CA ALA A 70 -9.36 -8.71 -12.96
C ALA A 70 -10.33 -9.89 -13.20
N ASN A 71 -11.51 -9.66 -13.81
CA ASN A 71 -12.52 -10.68 -14.12
C ASN A 71 -12.88 -11.61 -12.95
N GLN A 72 -12.89 -11.10 -11.72
CA GLN A 72 -13.22 -11.82 -10.49
C GLN A 72 -13.91 -10.89 -9.51
N PRO A 73 -14.54 -11.40 -8.44
CA PRO A 73 -15.11 -10.57 -7.40
C PRO A 73 -14.05 -9.64 -6.78
N VAL A 74 -14.40 -8.36 -6.65
CA VAL A 74 -13.52 -7.32 -6.11
C VAL A 74 -14.15 -6.72 -4.86
N THR A 75 -13.35 -6.59 -3.81
CA THR A 75 -13.72 -5.90 -2.58
C THR A 75 -12.76 -4.74 -2.31
N PHE A 76 -13.30 -3.53 -2.22
CA PHE A 76 -12.55 -2.35 -1.76
C PHE A 76 -12.65 -2.22 -0.26
N VAL A 77 -11.52 -2.01 0.42
CA VAL A 77 -11.44 -1.85 1.88
C VAL A 77 -10.63 -0.60 2.24
N GLY A 78 -10.77 -0.10 3.48
CA GLY A 78 -10.00 1.03 4.00
C GLY A 78 -10.70 2.37 3.93
N GLU A 79 -9.99 3.44 3.59
CA GLU A 79 -10.48 4.83 3.56
C GLU A 79 -11.23 5.14 2.26
N ILE A 80 -12.32 4.42 2.03
CA ILE A 80 -13.07 4.44 0.76
C ILE A 80 -14.32 5.31 0.78
N ALA A 81 -14.68 5.90 1.92
CA ALA A 81 -15.94 6.63 2.07
C ALA A 81 -16.14 7.74 1.03
N VAL A 82 -15.09 8.46 0.68
CA VAL A 82 -15.12 9.55 -0.31
C VAL A 82 -15.17 9.06 -1.76
N PHE A 83 -14.90 7.78 -2.00
CA PHE A 83 -14.80 7.17 -3.33
C PHE A 83 -15.97 6.25 -3.69
N VAL A 84 -16.90 6.01 -2.76
CA VAL A 84 -18.01 5.05 -2.89
C VAL A 84 -18.79 5.24 -4.20
N GLU A 85 -19.19 6.47 -4.52
CA GLU A 85 -19.96 6.75 -5.73
C GLU A 85 -19.16 6.45 -7.01
N GLN A 86 -17.89 6.83 -7.04
CA GLN A 86 -17.02 6.57 -8.20
C GLN A 86 -16.80 5.06 -8.39
N ILE A 87 -16.58 4.32 -7.30
CA ILE A 87 -16.42 2.86 -7.34
C ILE A 87 -17.70 2.20 -7.86
N LYS A 88 -18.87 2.58 -7.33
CA LYS A 88 -20.16 2.00 -7.76
C LYS A 88 -20.50 2.27 -9.21
N VAL A 89 -20.16 3.46 -9.71
CA VAL A 89 -20.38 3.81 -11.12
C VAL A 89 -19.49 2.98 -12.04
N ALA A 90 -18.21 2.82 -11.70
CA ALA A 90 -17.24 2.10 -12.53
C ALA A 90 -17.38 0.57 -12.38
N LEU A 91 -17.65 0.08 -11.17
CA LEU A 91 -17.70 -1.32 -10.80
C LEU A 91 -18.94 -1.61 -9.94
N PRO A 92 -20.14 -1.70 -10.55
CA PRO A 92 -21.39 -1.85 -9.81
C PRO A 92 -21.49 -3.11 -8.94
N LEU A 93 -20.73 -4.15 -9.26
CA LEU A 93 -20.70 -5.42 -8.54
C LEU A 93 -19.60 -5.51 -7.49
N ALA A 94 -18.74 -4.50 -7.37
CA ALA A 94 -17.70 -4.49 -6.36
C ALA A 94 -18.30 -4.34 -4.95
N ALA A 95 -17.81 -5.14 -4.02
CA ALA A 95 -18.11 -4.96 -2.60
C ALA A 95 -17.32 -3.78 -2.05
N ILE A 96 -17.92 -3.04 -1.13
CA ILE A 96 -17.32 -1.86 -0.50
C ILE A 96 -17.44 -2.04 1.01
N GLN A 97 -16.30 -2.15 1.68
CA GLN A 97 -16.23 -2.36 3.13
C GLN A 97 -15.23 -1.37 3.75
N PRO A 98 -15.69 -0.24 4.30
CA PRO A 98 -14.81 0.67 5.03
C PRO A 98 -14.15 -0.06 6.22
N THR A 99 -12.83 0.05 6.33
CA THR A 99 -12.06 -0.55 7.42
C THR A 99 -11.05 0.45 7.97
N LEU A 100 -10.62 0.22 9.19
CA LEU A 100 -9.51 0.92 9.83
C LEU A 100 -8.40 -0.08 10.13
N PRO A 101 -7.15 0.38 10.23
CA PRO A 101 -6.05 -0.49 10.63
C PRO A 101 -6.34 -1.13 12.00
N ASP A 102 -6.26 -2.46 12.06
CA ASP A 102 -6.45 -3.21 13.28
C ASP A 102 -5.10 -3.72 13.83
N ALA A 103 -4.80 -3.35 15.07
CA ALA A 103 -3.55 -3.75 15.73
C ALA A 103 -3.45 -5.28 15.93
N ALA A 104 -4.58 -5.98 16.12
CA ALA A 104 -4.57 -7.42 16.25
C ALA A 104 -4.29 -8.11 14.90
N ALA A 105 -4.88 -7.60 13.80
CA ALA A 105 -4.56 -8.04 12.45
C ALA A 105 -3.09 -7.81 12.12
N LEU A 106 -2.56 -6.62 12.43
CA LEU A 106 -1.15 -6.28 12.24
C LEU A 106 -0.23 -7.24 13.01
N GLY A 107 -0.57 -7.59 14.25
CA GLY A 107 0.17 -8.56 15.05
C GLY A 107 0.19 -9.95 14.41
N ARG A 108 -0.96 -10.44 13.94
CA ARG A 108 -1.07 -11.74 13.25
C ARG A 108 -0.25 -11.79 11.96
N ILE A 109 -0.37 -10.78 11.11
CA ILE A 109 0.42 -10.67 9.87
C ILE A 109 1.93 -10.68 10.22
N GLY A 110 2.31 -9.94 11.26
CA GLY A 110 3.71 -9.84 11.68
C GLY A 110 4.33 -11.15 12.17
N LEU A 111 3.53 -12.08 12.71
CA LEU A 111 4.03 -13.38 13.17
C LEU A 111 4.59 -14.26 12.03
N ASP A 112 4.06 -14.10 10.82
CA ASP A 112 4.44 -14.90 9.66
C ASP A 112 5.53 -14.22 8.80
N LEU A 113 5.94 -13.00 9.17
CA LEU A 113 6.93 -12.23 8.43
C LEU A 113 8.33 -12.35 9.04
N PRO A 114 9.38 -12.32 8.21
CA PRO A 114 10.75 -12.38 8.71
C PRO A 114 11.13 -11.09 9.44
N ALA A 115 11.94 -11.28 10.50
CA ALA A 115 12.55 -10.16 11.19
C ALA A 115 13.46 -9.35 10.26
N GLN A 116 13.48 -8.04 10.45
CA GLN A 116 14.26 -7.12 9.64
C GLN A 116 15.40 -6.49 10.45
N SER A 117 16.46 -6.08 9.77
CA SER A 117 17.56 -5.35 10.39
C SER A 117 17.05 -4.04 10.99
N ILE A 118 17.24 -3.86 12.29
CA ILE A 118 16.83 -2.64 13.00
C ILE A 118 17.49 -1.39 12.39
N HIS A 119 18.72 -1.49 11.91
CA HIS A 119 19.48 -0.36 11.37
C HIS A 119 18.94 0.04 9.99
N ASP A 120 18.66 -0.93 9.14
CA ASP A 120 18.25 -0.72 7.74
C ASP A 120 16.74 -0.52 7.59
N PHE A 121 15.95 -0.82 8.65
CA PHE A 121 14.50 -0.66 8.60
C PHE A 121 14.10 0.79 8.41
N VAL A 122 13.45 1.08 7.29
CA VAL A 122 12.90 2.40 6.94
C VAL A 122 11.46 2.26 6.47
N PRO A 123 10.62 3.30 6.64
CA PRO A 123 9.27 3.30 6.07
C PRO A 123 9.33 3.17 4.55
N ASN A 124 8.41 2.40 3.98
CA ASN A 124 8.23 2.33 2.52
C ASN A 124 7.33 3.48 2.06
N TYR A 125 7.94 4.58 1.60
CA TYR A 125 7.21 5.72 1.06
C TYR A 125 6.84 5.46 -0.40
N LEU A 126 5.57 5.14 -0.66
CA LEU A 126 5.03 4.85 -2.00
C LEU A 126 4.98 6.08 -2.91
N LYS A 127 5.06 7.28 -2.34
CA LYS A 127 5.13 8.53 -3.07
C LYS A 127 6.41 9.26 -2.71
N ARG A 128 7.12 9.73 -3.74
CA ARG A 128 8.24 10.66 -3.56
C ARG A 128 7.72 12.02 -3.10
N VAL A 129 8.55 12.77 -2.38
CA VAL A 129 8.22 14.16 -2.04
C VAL A 129 8.13 15.01 -3.30
N GLU A 130 7.17 15.92 -3.35
CA GLU A 130 6.89 16.78 -4.51
C GLU A 130 8.14 17.58 -4.96
N ALA A 131 8.99 17.97 -4.02
CA ALA A 131 10.26 18.63 -4.30
C ALA A 131 11.23 17.72 -5.07
N GLU A 132 11.29 16.44 -4.75
CA GLU A 132 12.12 15.45 -5.45
C GLU A 132 11.56 15.15 -6.84
N GLU A 133 10.24 15.02 -6.98
CA GLU A 133 9.58 14.85 -8.28
C GLU A 133 9.83 16.05 -9.20
N ASN A 134 9.72 17.27 -8.69
CA ASN A 134 9.99 18.48 -9.46
C ASN A 134 11.48 18.63 -9.81
N TRP A 135 12.36 18.27 -8.89
CA TRP A 135 13.80 18.25 -9.15
C TRP A 135 14.15 17.26 -10.25
N LEU A 136 13.62 16.04 -10.22
CA LEU A 136 13.83 15.03 -11.27
C LEU A 136 13.27 15.43 -12.63
N LYS A 137 12.15 16.17 -12.68
CA LYS A 137 11.59 16.70 -13.92
C LYS A 137 12.47 17.79 -14.55
N THR A 138 13.14 18.59 -13.71
CA THR A 138 13.98 19.70 -14.17
C THR A 138 15.44 19.29 -14.41
N HIS A 139 15.90 18.22 -13.76
CA HIS A 139 17.25 17.69 -13.88
C HIS A 139 17.18 16.28 -14.46
N GLN A 140 16.98 16.18 -15.77
CA GLN A 140 17.18 14.94 -16.53
C GLN A 140 18.67 14.61 -16.62
N GLU A 141 19.36 14.47 -15.51
CA GLU A 141 20.67 13.87 -15.49
C GLU A 141 20.51 12.36 -15.42
N SER A 142 21.08 11.69 -16.42
CA SER A 142 21.19 10.26 -16.51
C SER A 142 21.70 9.68 -15.19
N SER A 143 21.02 8.66 -14.68
CA SER A 143 21.39 7.90 -13.48
C SER A 143 22.79 7.28 -13.50
N ASP A 144 23.55 7.45 -14.57
CA ASP A 144 24.87 6.85 -14.78
C ASP A 144 26.04 7.70 -14.25
N SER A 145 25.83 8.95 -13.85
CA SER A 145 26.97 9.80 -13.47
C SER A 145 27.40 9.70 -12.01
N TYR A 146 26.56 9.13 -11.12
CA TYR A 146 26.89 9.02 -9.69
C TYR A 146 27.66 7.77 -9.29
N ILE A 147 27.63 6.72 -10.11
CA ILE A 147 28.30 5.44 -9.80
C ILE A 147 29.80 5.45 -10.17
N GLN A 148 30.28 6.43 -10.93
CA GLN A 148 31.69 6.49 -11.37
C GLN A 148 32.62 7.33 -10.48
N ARG A 149 32.21 7.76 -9.29
CA ARG A 149 33.05 8.58 -8.38
C ARG A 149 33.20 8.00 -6.96
N LEU A 150 33.21 6.69 -6.84
CA LEU A 150 33.71 6.03 -5.61
C LEU A 150 34.79 5.02 -5.96
#